data_bfa60497cda0bb76571b1c68911f2809
#
_entry.id   bfa60497cda0bb76571b1c68911f2809
#
_cell.length_a   1.000
_cell.length_b   1.000
_cell.length_c   1.000
_cell.angle_alpha   90.00
_cell.angle_beta   90.00
_cell.angle_gamma   90.00
#
_symmetry.space_group_name_H-M   'P 1'
#
loop_
_entity.id
_entity.type
_entity.pdbx_description
1 polymer ?
#
loop_
_entity_poly.entity_id
_entity_poly.type
_entity_poly.pdbx_seq_one_letter_code
_entity_poly.pdbx_strand_id
1 'polypeptide(L)'
;VLSQDPWIVFPGNLQGRHVNEAGEKGATLITVTDGRIADVRHHTLDVVRWARIDADVTNTPDEDAALAIIRRDIATAMDQAAPRLLAARLRVHGRTGGHEALLRDISATRERIRGEAIAAGAAGSLWLEQIRIETAPITRRAPASEMEQFLFDRIKAAPDDAVAGPMKEWAAGLLEKYAPLKAALGAEHPAALAAAGALDEALLQEARALVKARLAG
;
A
#
# COMPACT_ATOMS: atom_id res chain seq x y z
N VAL A 1 14.11 18.74 -18.11
CA VAL A 1 15.29 19.42 -18.67
C VAL A 1 16.47 19.07 -17.79
N LEU A 2 17.54 18.51 -18.36
CA LEU A 2 18.76 18.14 -17.64
C LEU A 2 19.82 19.25 -17.75
N SER A 3 19.89 19.94 -18.90
CA SER A 3 20.78 21.05 -19.16
C SER A 3 20.13 22.04 -20.12
N GLN A 4 20.55 23.31 -20.05
CA GLN A 4 20.13 24.36 -20.98
C GLN A 4 21.26 24.83 -21.91
N ASP A 5 22.51 24.47 -21.61
CA ASP A 5 23.67 24.76 -22.44
C ASP A 5 24.66 23.58 -22.41
N PRO A 6 24.71 22.73 -23.45
CA PRO A 6 23.66 22.61 -24.46
C PRO A 6 22.34 22.10 -23.92
N TRP A 7 21.25 22.32 -24.63
CA TRP A 7 19.96 21.77 -24.24
C TRP A 7 19.98 20.24 -24.23
N ILE A 8 19.67 19.64 -23.06
CA ILE A 8 19.47 18.22 -22.90
C ILE A 8 18.10 18.03 -22.26
N VAL A 9 17.18 17.44 -23.03
CA VAL A 9 15.78 17.23 -22.63
C VAL A 9 15.45 15.74 -22.68
N PHE A 10 14.98 15.19 -21.58
CA PHE A 10 14.37 13.88 -21.53
C PHE A 10 12.83 14.06 -21.55
N PRO A 11 12.12 13.63 -22.59
CA PRO A 11 10.70 13.96 -22.77
C PRO A 11 9.80 13.26 -21.74
N GLY A 12 10.22 12.14 -21.17
CA GLY A 12 9.41 11.34 -20.27
C GLY A 12 8.34 10.51 -20.99
N ASN A 13 7.32 10.10 -20.23
CA ASN A 13 6.18 9.34 -20.72
C ASN A 13 4.94 10.23 -20.85
N LEU A 14 4.08 9.98 -21.85
CA LEU A 14 2.80 10.66 -22.02
C LEU A 14 1.80 10.28 -20.94
N GLN A 15 1.86 9.03 -20.45
CA GLN A 15 0.94 8.45 -19.49
C GLN A 15 1.70 7.49 -18.55
N GLY A 16 1.48 7.59 -17.26
CA GLY A 16 1.92 6.59 -16.28
C GLY A 16 1.09 5.32 -16.39
N ARG A 17 1.73 4.16 -16.32
CA ARG A 17 1.09 2.84 -16.48
C ARG A 17 0.93 2.11 -15.16
N HIS A 18 1.68 2.50 -14.15
CA HIS A 18 1.66 1.91 -12.80
C HIS A 18 2.20 2.89 -11.76
N VAL A 19 2.03 2.58 -10.48
CA VAL A 19 2.36 3.46 -9.36
C VAL A 19 3.85 3.87 -9.26
N ASN A 20 4.78 3.12 -9.86
CA ASN A 20 6.19 3.53 -9.91
C ASN A 20 6.44 4.65 -10.93
N GLU A 21 5.46 4.94 -11.79
CA GLU A 21 5.45 6.07 -12.70
C GLU A 21 4.50 7.17 -12.18
N ALA A 22 4.50 7.42 -10.87
CA ALA A 22 3.65 8.41 -10.23
C ALA A 22 3.93 9.85 -10.71
N GLY A 23 2.98 10.75 -10.43
CA GLY A 23 3.06 12.17 -10.76
C GLY A 23 2.67 12.49 -12.19
N GLU A 24 2.89 13.75 -12.56
CA GLU A 24 2.54 14.28 -13.87
C GLU A 24 3.28 13.61 -15.01
N LYS A 25 2.57 13.34 -16.10
CA LYS A 25 3.12 12.81 -17.35
C LYS A 25 2.65 13.67 -18.52
N GLY A 26 3.46 13.70 -19.56
CA GLY A 26 3.11 14.54 -20.70
C GLY A 26 4.19 14.60 -21.76
N ALA A 27 4.18 15.68 -22.55
CA ALA A 27 5.13 15.92 -23.63
C ALA A 27 5.86 17.24 -23.41
N THR A 28 7.05 17.33 -23.99
CA THR A 28 7.83 18.57 -24.00
C THR A 28 7.69 19.22 -25.38
N LEU A 29 7.13 20.44 -25.39
CA LEU A 29 7.08 21.29 -26.58
C LEU A 29 8.36 22.10 -26.65
N ILE A 30 9.04 22.02 -27.79
CA ILE A 30 10.26 22.79 -28.08
C ILE A 30 9.96 23.75 -29.21
N THR A 31 10.11 25.02 -28.95
CA THR A 31 9.96 26.08 -29.98
C THR A 31 11.35 26.45 -30.51
N VAL A 32 11.48 26.45 -31.83
CA VAL A 32 12.72 26.81 -32.52
C VAL A 32 12.47 28.06 -33.37
N THR A 33 13.32 29.07 -33.21
CA THR A 33 13.30 30.32 -34.01
C THR A 33 14.71 30.55 -34.56
N ASP A 34 14.79 30.77 -35.86
CA ASP A 34 16.07 31.01 -36.56
C ASP A 34 17.16 29.95 -36.28
N GLY A 35 16.74 28.68 -36.21
CA GLY A 35 17.62 27.53 -35.96
C GLY A 35 18.11 27.39 -34.52
N ARG A 36 17.56 28.19 -33.60
CA ARG A 36 17.90 28.15 -32.14
C ARG A 36 16.67 27.79 -31.32
N ILE A 37 16.88 27.05 -30.26
CA ILE A 37 15.82 26.75 -29.30
C ILE A 37 15.47 28.03 -28.54
N ALA A 38 14.24 28.51 -28.76
CA ALA A 38 13.70 29.71 -28.12
C ALA A 38 12.96 29.40 -26.83
N ASP A 39 12.29 28.23 -26.74
CA ASP A 39 11.50 27.88 -25.58
C ASP A 39 11.38 26.34 -25.43
N VAL A 40 11.31 25.86 -24.20
CA VAL A 40 11.12 24.44 -23.85
C VAL A 40 10.11 24.35 -22.72
N ARG A 41 8.88 23.84 -23.02
CA ARG A 41 7.79 23.73 -22.06
C ARG A 41 7.29 22.31 -21.95
N HIS A 42 7.10 21.86 -20.70
CA HIS A 42 6.39 20.61 -20.44
C HIS A 42 4.87 20.86 -20.45
N HIS A 43 4.14 20.01 -21.16
CA HIS A 43 2.69 19.99 -21.16
C HIS A 43 2.19 18.70 -20.53
N THR A 44 1.45 18.82 -19.44
CA THR A 44 0.84 17.69 -18.75
C THR A 44 -0.34 17.15 -19.56
N LEU A 45 -0.26 15.90 -20.01
CA LEU A 45 -1.21 15.26 -20.91
C LEU A 45 -1.80 13.95 -20.34
N ASP A 46 -1.38 13.55 -19.16
CA ASP A 46 -1.89 12.33 -18.51
C ASP A 46 -3.41 12.42 -18.28
N VAL A 47 -4.10 11.32 -18.53
CA VAL A 47 -5.53 11.15 -18.28
C VAL A 47 -5.76 10.53 -16.91
N VAL A 48 -4.88 9.61 -16.53
CA VAL A 48 -4.86 8.96 -15.21
C VAL A 48 -3.58 9.33 -14.50
N ARG A 49 -3.69 9.88 -13.32
CA ARG A 49 -2.55 10.22 -12.48
C ARG A 49 -2.31 9.13 -11.44
N TRP A 50 -1.10 8.58 -11.42
CA TRP A 50 -0.69 7.64 -10.39
C TRP A 50 -0.12 8.35 -9.18
N ALA A 51 -0.49 7.90 -7.97
CA ALA A 51 0.07 8.40 -6.73
C ALA A 51 0.24 7.29 -5.68
N ARG A 52 1.14 7.54 -4.73
CA ARG A 52 1.22 6.84 -3.46
C ARG A 52 0.67 7.76 -2.39
N ILE A 53 -0.23 7.23 -1.58
CA ILE A 53 -0.81 7.93 -0.43
C ILE A 53 -0.28 7.22 0.81
N ASP A 54 0.55 7.91 1.58
CA ASP A 54 1.07 7.42 2.86
C ASP A 54 0.29 8.11 3.98
N ALA A 55 -0.65 7.39 4.59
CA ALA A 55 -1.46 7.88 5.70
C ALA A 55 -0.77 7.50 7.03
N ASP A 56 -0.17 8.48 7.67
CA ASP A 56 0.45 8.32 8.99
C ASP A 56 -0.60 8.52 10.08
N VAL A 57 -1.04 7.41 10.69
CA VAL A 57 -2.02 7.38 11.78
C VAL A 57 -1.38 7.35 13.17
N THR A 58 -0.10 7.75 13.26
CA THR A 58 0.64 7.75 14.52
C THR A 58 -0.08 8.60 15.57
N ASN A 59 -0.18 8.05 16.80
CA ASN A 59 -0.82 8.66 17.96
C ASN A 59 -2.33 8.92 17.83
N THR A 60 -3.02 8.38 16.84
CA THR A 60 -4.49 8.41 16.83
C THR A 60 -5.05 7.54 17.98
N PRO A 61 -6.06 8.02 18.71
CA PRO A 61 -6.59 7.29 19.87
C PRO A 61 -7.35 6.02 19.50
N ASP A 62 -8.00 5.99 18.35
CA ASP A 62 -8.93 4.95 17.93
C ASP A 62 -9.01 4.82 16.40
N GLU A 63 -9.84 3.89 15.94
CA GLU A 63 -10.09 3.62 14.52
C GLU A 63 -10.69 4.81 13.79
N ASP A 64 -11.66 5.51 14.41
CA ASP A 64 -12.36 6.61 13.76
C ASP A 64 -11.44 7.80 13.50
N ALA A 65 -10.56 8.10 14.44
CA ALA A 65 -9.51 9.10 14.27
C ALA A 65 -8.52 8.72 13.16
N ALA A 66 -8.14 7.44 13.07
CA ALA A 66 -7.29 6.94 12.00
C ALA A 66 -7.98 7.05 10.63
N LEU A 67 -9.26 6.69 10.52
CA LEU A 67 -10.05 6.83 9.31
C LEU A 67 -10.23 8.29 8.88
N ALA A 68 -10.32 9.22 9.82
CA ALA A 68 -10.40 10.65 9.52
C ALA A 68 -9.10 11.15 8.85
N ILE A 69 -7.93 10.69 9.29
CA ILE A 69 -6.64 10.98 8.65
C ILE A 69 -6.61 10.40 7.24
N ILE A 70 -6.96 9.12 7.10
CA ILE A 70 -6.97 8.43 5.80
C ILE A 70 -7.85 9.19 4.81
N ARG A 71 -9.05 9.60 5.23
CA ARG A 71 -9.98 10.39 4.40
C ARG A 71 -9.39 11.72 3.97
N ARG A 72 -8.76 12.45 4.89
CA ARG A 72 -8.08 13.72 4.60
C ARG A 72 -6.97 13.54 3.57
N ASP A 73 -6.14 12.52 3.72
CA ASP A 73 -4.99 12.31 2.85
C ASP A 73 -5.43 11.84 1.46
N ILE A 74 -6.49 11.05 1.36
CA ILE A 74 -7.15 10.70 0.09
C ILE A 74 -7.68 11.97 -0.59
N ALA A 75 -8.43 12.82 0.12
CA ALA A 75 -8.98 14.06 -0.42
C ALA A 75 -7.87 14.98 -0.94
N THR A 76 -6.80 15.15 -0.18
CA THR A 76 -5.63 15.94 -0.58
C THR A 76 -5.01 15.40 -1.88
N ALA A 77 -4.84 14.08 -2.00
CA ALA A 77 -4.29 13.47 -3.21
C ALA A 77 -5.21 13.63 -4.43
N MET A 78 -6.53 13.58 -4.22
CA MET A 78 -7.52 13.83 -5.26
C MET A 78 -7.47 15.28 -5.76
N ASP A 79 -7.39 16.25 -4.85
CA ASP A 79 -7.27 17.67 -5.22
C ASP A 79 -6.01 17.93 -6.04
N GLN A 80 -4.89 17.30 -5.67
CA GLN A 80 -3.63 17.40 -6.42
C GLN A 80 -3.70 16.74 -7.81
N ALA A 81 -4.54 15.71 -7.98
CA ALA A 81 -4.71 15.03 -9.25
C ALA A 81 -5.73 15.72 -10.17
N ALA A 82 -6.64 16.53 -9.61
CA ALA A 82 -7.73 17.15 -10.34
C ALA A 82 -7.27 17.92 -11.60
N PRO A 83 -8.02 17.87 -12.69
CA PRO A 83 -9.31 17.19 -12.90
C PRO A 83 -9.18 15.72 -13.37
N ARG A 84 -8.04 15.07 -13.17
CA ARG A 84 -7.74 13.73 -13.68
C ARG A 84 -8.23 12.64 -12.74
N LEU A 85 -8.48 11.45 -13.27
CA LEU A 85 -8.71 10.26 -12.48
C LEU A 85 -7.41 9.93 -11.71
N LEU A 86 -7.52 9.75 -10.40
CA LEU A 86 -6.43 9.32 -9.54
C LEU A 86 -6.44 7.79 -9.41
N ALA A 87 -5.34 7.15 -9.83
CA ALA A 87 -5.06 5.76 -9.50
C ALA A 87 -4.03 5.72 -8.37
N ALA A 88 -4.39 5.18 -7.21
CA ALA A 88 -3.53 5.28 -6.03
C ALA A 88 -3.31 3.94 -5.32
N ARG A 89 -2.13 3.80 -4.71
CA ARG A 89 -1.87 2.85 -3.62
C ARG A 89 -1.86 3.61 -2.32
N LEU A 90 -2.69 3.14 -1.38
CA LEU A 90 -2.77 3.66 -0.03
C LEU A 90 -1.99 2.75 0.92
N ARG A 91 -1.10 3.35 1.68
CA ARG A 91 -0.41 2.73 2.80
C ARG A 91 -0.82 3.45 4.08
N VAL A 92 -1.40 2.70 5.02
CA VAL A 92 -1.76 3.19 6.35
C VAL A 92 -0.70 2.67 7.31
N HIS A 93 0.02 3.55 7.97
CA HIS A 93 1.12 3.16 8.85
C HIS A 93 1.16 3.99 10.14
N GLY A 94 1.95 3.54 11.11
CA GLY A 94 2.15 4.24 12.36
C GLY A 94 1.61 3.48 13.57
N ARG A 95 1.91 4.01 14.75
CA ARG A 95 1.45 3.46 16.03
C ARG A 95 0.13 4.12 16.43
N THR A 96 -0.94 3.35 16.54
CA THR A 96 -2.30 3.84 16.77
C THR A 96 -3.04 3.03 17.83
N GLY A 97 -3.92 3.68 18.59
CA GLY A 97 -4.89 3.01 19.46
C GLY A 97 -5.94 2.22 18.68
N GLY A 98 -6.18 2.57 17.41
CA GLY A 98 -7.06 1.85 16.50
C GLY A 98 -6.48 0.57 15.89
N HIS A 99 -5.23 0.19 16.22
CA HIS A 99 -4.53 -0.93 15.59
C HIS A 99 -5.34 -2.24 15.56
N GLU A 100 -5.84 -2.68 16.70
CA GLU A 100 -6.59 -3.93 16.80
C GLU A 100 -7.92 -3.89 16.02
N ALA A 101 -8.60 -2.73 16.03
CA ALA A 101 -9.85 -2.53 15.30
C ALA A 101 -9.62 -2.57 13.78
N LEU A 102 -8.58 -1.88 13.29
CA LEU A 102 -8.20 -1.86 11.87
C LEU A 102 -7.80 -3.24 11.34
N LEU A 103 -7.23 -4.12 12.17
CA LEU A 103 -6.76 -5.44 11.76
C LEU A 103 -7.74 -6.58 12.05
N ARG A 104 -8.79 -6.35 12.85
CA ARG A 104 -9.77 -7.37 13.22
C ARG A 104 -10.41 -8.03 11.99
N ASP A 105 -10.79 -7.22 11.02
CA ASP A 105 -11.23 -7.64 9.70
C ASP A 105 -10.66 -6.71 8.64
N ILE A 106 -9.52 -7.10 8.08
CA ILE A 106 -8.82 -6.31 7.06
C ILE A 106 -9.69 -6.07 5.82
N SER A 107 -10.53 -7.05 5.45
CA SER A 107 -11.39 -6.92 4.28
C SER A 107 -12.48 -5.87 4.53
N ALA A 108 -13.15 -5.94 5.67
CA ALA A 108 -14.14 -4.95 6.07
C ALA A 108 -13.53 -3.54 6.21
N THR A 109 -12.34 -3.43 6.81
CA THR A 109 -11.61 -2.16 6.93
C THR A 109 -11.27 -1.58 5.56
N ARG A 110 -10.81 -2.38 4.60
CA ARG A 110 -10.54 -1.92 3.23
C ARG A 110 -11.81 -1.42 2.54
N GLU A 111 -12.92 -2.13 2.68
CA GLU A 111 -14.21 -1.68 2.13
C GLU A 111 -14.70 -0.40 2.81
N ARG A 112 -14.53 -0.26 4.12
CA ARG A 112 -14.83 0.96 4.85
C ARG A 112 -14.01 2.15 4.33
N ILE A 113 -12.70 1.97 4.11
CA ILE A 113 -11.84 3.01 3.52
C ILE A 113 -12.33 3.40 2.11
N ARG A 114 -12.74 2.43 1.28
CA ARG A 114 -13.33 2.72 -0.04
C ARG A 114 -14.64 3.50 0.09
N GLY A 115 -15.50 3.11 1.03
CA GLY A 115 -16.75 3.81 1.32
C GLY A 115 -16.53 5.25 1.77
N GLU A 116 -15.56 5.49 2.66
CA GLU A 116 -15.17 6.83 3.09
C GLU A 116 -14.65 7.70 1.92
N ALA A 117 -13.87 7.12 1.02
CA ALA A 117 -13.39 7.81 -0.17
C ALA A 117 -14.56 8.21 -1.09
N ILE A 118 -15.53 7.32 -1.31
CA ILE A 118 -16.74 7.62 -2.09
C ILE A 118 -17.56 8.72 -1.44
N ALA A 119 -17.76 8.68 -0.13
CA ALA A 119 -18.48 9.70 0.64
C ALA A 119 -17.78 11.08 0.57
N ALA A 120 -16.46 11.10 0.44
CA ALA A 120 -15.66 12.32 0.23
C ALA A 120 -15.71 12.87 -1.21
N GLY A 121 -16.55 12.32 -2.09
CA GLY A 121 -16.69 12.78 -3.47
C GLY A 121 -15.81 12.06 -4.49
N ALA A 122 -15.19 10.95 -4.12
CA ALA A 122 -14.29 10.21 -5.00
C ALA A 122 -14.99 9.35 -6.07
N ALA A 123 -16.33 9.37 -6.12
CA ALA A 123 -17.09 8.56 -7.08
C ALA A 123 -16.67 8.87 -8.53
N GLY A 124 -16.04 7.89 -9.19
CA GLY A 124 -15.58 8.01 -10.58
C GLY A 124 -14.28 8.80 -10.79
N SER A 125 -13.69 9.39 -9.75
CA SER A 125 -12.45 10.16 -9.83
C SER A 125 -11.26 9.52 -9.11
N LEU A 126 -11.48 8.43 -8.34
CA LEU A 126 -10.45 7.69 -7.62
C LEU A 126 -10.59 6.18 -7.86
N TRP A 127 -9.45 5.55 -8.11
CA TRP A 127 -9.28 4.10 -8.06
C TRP A 127 -8.18 3.74 -7.07
N LEU A 128 -8.55 3.13 -5.94
CA LEU A 128 -7.61 2.56 -4.98
C LEU A 128 -7.21 1.15 -5.44
N GLU A 129 -6.08 1.07 -6.15
CA GLU A 129 -5.54 -0.20 -6.67
C GLU A 129 -5.15 -1.15 -5.54
N GLN A 130 -4.53 -0.60 -4.48
CA GLN A 130 -4.09 -1.37 -3.33
C GLN A 130 -4.26 -0.56 -2.05
N ILE A 131 -4.69 -1.22 -0.97
CA ILE A 131 -4.72 -0.68 0.38
C ILE A 131 -3.89 -1.61 1.27
N ARG A 132 -2.81 -1.09 1.85
CA ARG A 132 -1.97 -1.77 2.84
C ARG A 132 -2.16 -1.14 4.20
N ILE A 133 -2.35 -1.98 5.22
CA ILE A 133 -2.50 -1.56 6.61
C ILE A 133 -1.30 -2.13 7.38
N GLU A 134 -0.35 -1.25 7.70
CA GLU A 134 0.95 -1.56 8.33
C GLU A 134 1.07 -0.79 9.66
N THR A 135 0.01 -0.86 10.47
CA THR A 135 -0.03 -0.17 11.76
C THR A 135 0.58 -1.02 12.88
N ALA A 136 0.88 -0.37 14.02
CA ALA A 136 1.31 -1.03 15.26
C ALA A 136 0.55 -0.43 16.46
N PRO A 137 0.40 -1.14 17.59
CA PRO A 137 -0.23 -0.59 18.77
C PRO A 137 0.65 0.50 19.40
N ILE A 138 0.02 1.52 20.04
CA ILE A 138 0.74 2.58 20.76
C ILE A 138 1.52 1.99 21.95
N THR A 139 0.90 1.07 22.66
CA THR A 139 1.51 0.34 23.78
C THR A 139 1.44 -1.15 23.53
N ARG A 140 2.46 -1.89 23.95
CA ARG A 140 2.33 -3.34 24.08
C ARG A 140 1.31 -3.60 25.18
N ARG A 141 0.09 -4.02 24.79
CA ARG A 141 -0.91 -4.46 25.77
C ARG A 141 -0.33 -5.62 26.57
N ALA A 142 -0.33 -5.49 27.89
CA ALA A 142 -0.11 -6.66 28.74
C ALA A 142 -1.30 -7.63 28.53
N PRO A 143 -1.05 -8.95 28.52
CA PRO A 143 -2.13 -9.94 28.37
C PRO A 143 -3.19 -9.73 29.44
N ALA A 144 -4.46 -9.72 29.06
CA ALA A 144 -5.58 -9.41 29.95
C ALA A 144 -6.05 -10.63 30.76
N SER A 145 -5.66 -11.85 30.37
CA SER A 145 -6.05 -13.10 31.04
C SER A 145 -4.91 -14.13 31.03
N GLU A 146 -4.96 -15.09 31.94
CA GLU A 146 -4.03 -16.22 31.95
C GLU A 146 -4.07 -17.04 30.66
N MET A 147 -5.25 -17.16 30.03
CA MET A 147 -5.42 -17.83 28.76
C MET A 147 -4.73 -17.06 27.62
N GLU A 148 -4.87 -15.74 27.62
CA GLU A 148 -4.21 -14.86 26.64
C GLU A 148 -2.69 -14.91 26.82
N GLN A 149 -2.20 -14.92 28.07
CA GLN A 149 -0.79 -15.12 28.38
C GLN A 149 -0.29 -16.48 27.89
N PHE A 150 -1.03 -17.56 28.16
CA PHE A 150 -0.69 -18.91 27.72
C PHE A 150 -0.60 -18.99 26.19
N LEU A 151 -1.57 -18.43 25.48
CA LEU A 151 -1.57 -18.38 24.00
C LEU A 151 -0.40 -17.55 23.48
N PHE A 152 -0.11 -16.44 24.12
CA PHE A 152 1.02 -15.58 23.79
C PHE A 152 2.36 -16.32 23.93
N ASP A 153 2.53 -17.03 25.05
CA ASP A 153 3.76 -17.78 25.33
C ASP A 153 3.92 -18.94 24.34
N ARG A 154 2.79 -19.60 23.97
CA ARG A 154 2.78 -20.65 22.95
C ARG A 154 3.11 -20.13 21.56
N ILE A 155 2.55 -18.99 21.16
CA ILE A 155 2.85 -18.37 19.84
C ILE A 155 4.32 -17.89 19.81
N LYS A 156 4.82 -17.37 20.93
CA LYS A 156 6.21 -16.90 21.07
C LYS A 156 7.22 -18.05 21.10
N ALA A 157 6.84 -19.17 21.72
CA ALA A 157 7.66 -20.37 21.85
C ALA A 157 7.50 -21.33 20.67
N ALA A 158 6.53 -21.09 19.76
CA ALA A 158 6.37 -21.90 18.57
C ALA A 158 7.63 -21.77 17.71
N PRO A 159 8.32 -22.87 17.40
CA PRO A 159 9.46 -22.84 16.51
C PRO A 159 9.02 -22.32 15.13
N ASP A 160 9.92 -21.64 14.42
CA ASP A 160 9.62 -21.00 13.13
C ASP A 160 9.10 -22.00 12.09
N ASP A 161 9.50 -23.26 12.20
CA ASP A 161 9.05 -24.37 11.35
C ASP A 161 7.59 -24.80 11.64
N ALA A 162 7.05 -24.58 12.84
CA ALA A 162 5.68 -24.93 13.18
C ALA A 162 4.63 -24.11 12.37
N VAL A 163 4.99 -22.91 11.92
CA VAL A 163 4.16 -22.07 11.07
C VAL A 163 4.67 -22.10 9.64
N ALA A 164 5.98 -22.03 9.45
CA ALA A 164 6.62 -22.01 8.14
C ALA A 164 6.43 -23.31 7.37
N GLY A 165 6.48 -24.49 8.03
CA GLY A 165 6.28 -25.78 7.42
C GLY A 165 4.91 -25.93 6.75
N PRO A 166 3.80 -25.83 7.48
CA PRO A 166 2.44 -25.90 6.92
C PRO A 166 2.16 -24.80 5.87
N MET A 167 2.67 -23.58 6.06
CA MET A 167 2.53 -22.51 5.08
C MET A 167 3.29 -22.81 3.79
N LYS A 168 4.48 -23.39 3.88
CA LYS A 168 5.28 -23.82 2.74
C LYS A 168 4.55 -24.87 1.92
N GLU A 169 4.04 -25.91 2.58
CA GLU A 169 3.29 -26.99 1.93
C GLU A 169 2.00 -26.48 1.27
N TRP A 170 1.25 -25.63 1.96
CA TRP A 170 0.04 -25.01 1.42
C TRP A 170 0.34 -24.13 0.20
N ALA A 171 1.34 -23.24 0.29
CA ALA A 171 1.72 -22.33 -0.77
C ALA A 171 2.28 -23.10 -1.98
N ALA A 172 3.11 -24.12 -1.76
CA ALA A 172 3.62 -24.98 -2.82
C ALA A 172 2.49 -25.70 -3.55
N GLY A 173 1.55 -26.32 -2.82
CA GLY A 173 0.39 -26.98 -3.39
C GLY A 173 -0.53 -26.03 -4.17
N LEU A 174 -0.70 -24.78 -3.70
CA LEU A 174 -1.46 -23.77 -4.41
C LEU A 174 -0.80 -23.38 -5.74
N LEU A 175 0.50 -23.13 -5.72
CA LEU A 175 1.27 -22.72 -6.90
C LEU A 175 1.44 -23.87 -7.91
N GLU A 176 1.50 -25.11 -7.45
CA GLU A 176 1.52 -26.29 -8.31
C GLU A 176 0.18 -26.48 -9.03
N LYS A 177 -0.93 -26.35 -8.29
CA LYS A 177 -2.29 -26.50 -8.83
C LYS A 177 -2.68 -25.38 -9.81
N TYR A 178 -2.11 -24.19 -9.65
CA TYR A 178 -2.43 -23.03 -10.47
C TYR A 178 -1.16 -22.45 -11.13
N ALA A 179 -0.61 -23.19 -12.09
CA ALA A 179 0.60 -22.78 -12.83
C ALA A 179 0.57 -21.34 -13.42
N PRO A 180 -0.59 -20.84 -13.95
CA PRO A 180 -0.67 -19.44 -14.40
C PRO A 180 -0.50 -18.44 -13.26
N LEU A 181 -0.90 -18.77 -12.04
CA LEU A 181 -0.72 -17.93 -10.86
C LEU A 181 0.76 -17.81 -10.51
N LYS A 182 1.52 -18.91 -10.59
CA LYS A 182 2.96 -18.90 -10.36
C LYS A 182 3.71 -17.98 -11.32
N ALA A 183 3.27 -17.90 -12.58
CA ALA A 183 3.87 -17.01 -13.58
C ALA A 183 3.48 -15.53 -13.37
N ALA A 184 2.29 -15.28 -12.82
CA ALA A 184 1.78 -13.92 -12.55
C ALA A 184 2.31 -13.32 -11.22
N LEU A 185 2.66 -14.17 -10.25
CA LEU A 185 3.23 -13.76 -8.97
C LEU A 185 4.75 -13.57 -9.14
N GLY A 186 5.27 -12.38 -8.93
CA GLY A 186 6.72 -12.15 -8.88
C GLY A 186 7.40 -12.97 -7.77
N ALA A 187 8.70 -13.18 -7.87
CA ALA A 187 9.50 -13.95 -6.89
C ALA A 187 9.42 -13.37 -5.46
N GLU A 188 9.15 -12.08 -5.32
CA GLU A 188 9.00 -11.37 -4.04
C GLU A 188 7.58 -11.45 -3.46
N HIS A 189 6.66 -12.13 -4.13
CA HIS A 189 5.30 -12.27 -3.61
C HIS A 189 5.29 -13.20 -2.38
N PRO A 190 4.56 -12.87 -1.28
CA PRO A 190 4.53 -13.67 -0.06
C PRO A 190 4.25 -15.16 -0.26
N ALA A 191 3.37 -15.51 -1.21
CA ALA A 191 3.09 -16.92 -1.53
C ALA A 191 4.28 -17.62 -2.21
N ALA A 192 5.06 -16.92 -3.04
CA ALA A 192 6.27 -17.46 -3.67
C ALA A 192 7.39 -17.63 -2.63
N LEU A 193 7.56 -16.66 -1.75
CA LEU A 193 8.50 -16.72 -0.63
C LEU A 193 8.15 -17.86 0.34
N ALA A 194 6.86 -18.01 0.69
CA ALA A 194 6.39 -19.11 1.52
C ALA A 194 6.68 -20.48 0.90
N ALA A 195 6.37 -20.66 -0.40
CA ALA A 195 6.64 -21.90 -1.13
C ALA A 195 8.14 -22.24 -1.22
N ALA A 196 8.99 -21.22 -1.29
CA ALA A 196 10.45 -21.36 -1.27
C ALA A 196 11.00 -21.63 0.15
N GLY A 197 10.18 -21.48 1.21
CA GLY A 197 10.62 -21.53 2.60
C GLY A 197 11.44 -20.30 3.02
N ALA A 198 11.31 -19.19 2.32
CA ALA A 198 12.00 -17.92 2.55
C ALA A 198 11.04 -16.87 3.15
N LEU A 199 10.20 -17.28 4.12
CA LEU A 199 9.40 -16.35 4.89
C LEU A 199 10.32 -15.46 5.73
N ASP A 200 10.26 -14.17 5.53
CA ASP A 200 11.02 -13.25 6.35
C ASP A 200 10.38 -13.03 7.73
N GLU A 201 11.16 -12.56 8.67
CA GLU A 201 10.73 -12.27 10.04
C GLU A 201 9.60 -11.22 10.07
N ALA A 202 9.58 -10.27 9.12
CA ALA A 202 8.55 -9.24 9.04
C ALA A 202 7.17 -9.84 8.71
N LEU A 203 7.12 -10.79 7.79
CA LEU A 203 5.88 -11.49 7.42
C LEU A 203 5.35 -12.36 8.56
N LEU A 204 6.25 -13.05 9.27
CA LEU A 204 5.91 -13.83 10.47
C LEU A 204 5.37 -12.95 11.60
N GLN A 205 5.95 -11.77 11.80
CA GLN A 205 5.47 -10.79 12.78
C GLN A 205 4.10 -10.22 12.40
N GLU A 206 3.84 -9.97 11.12
CA GLU A 206 2.54 -9.53 10.62
C GLU A 206 1.47 -10.61 10.84
N ALA A 207 1.78 -11.87 10.53
CA ALA A 207 0.87 -12.99 10.79
C ALA A 207 0.57 -13.16 12.30
N ARG A 208 1.58 -13.02 13.16
CA ARG A 208 1.41 -13.03 14.62
C ARG A 208 0.54 -11.86 15.10
N ALA A 209 0.69 -10.67 14.53
CA ALA A 209 -0.12 -9.51 14.86
C ALA A 209 -1.61 -9.71 14.48
N LEU A 210 -1.86 -10.35 13.33
CA LEU A 210 -3.22 -10.70 12.88
C LEU A 210 -3.89 -11.72 13.80
N VAL A 211 -3.17 -12.78 14.20
CA VAL A 211 -3.70 -13.77 15.15
C VAL A 211 -4.04 -13.11 16.48
N LYS A 212 -3.17 -12.23 16.99
CA LYS A 212 -3.42 -11.44 18.20
C LYS A 212 -4.67 -10.58 18.10
N ALA A 213 -4.82 -9.82 17.01
CA ALA A 213 -5.99 -8.97 16.81
C ALA A 213 -7.31 -9.76 16.80
N ARG A 214 -7.28 -11.00 16.27
CA ARG A 214 -8.46 -11.89 16.26
C ARG A 214 -8.75 -12.57 17.59
N LEU A 215 -7.75 -12.79 18.42
CA LEU A 215 -7.93 -13.38 19.76
C LEU A 215 -8.35 -12.36 20.81
N ALA A 216 -8.11 -11.07 20.56
CA ALA A 216 -8.45 -9.96 21.46
C ALA A 216 -9.85 -9.37 21.24
N GLY A 217 -10.58 -9.81 20.22
CA GLY A 217 -11.95 -9.40 19.87
C GLY A 217 -12.96 -10.48 20.13
#